data_56054301333839100488dc7afbfd65af
#
_entry.id   56054301333839100488dc7afbfd65af
#
_cell.length_a   1.000
_cell.length_b   1.000
_cell.length_c   1.000
_cell.angle_alpha   90.00
_cell.angle_beta   90.00
_cell.angle_gamma   90.00
#
_symmetry.space_group_name_H-M   'P 1'
#
loop_
_entity.id
_entity.type
_entity.pdbx_description
1 polymer ?
#
loop_
_entity_poly.entity_id
_entity_poly.type
_entity_poly.pdbx_seq_one_letter_code
_entity_poly.pdbx_strand_id
1 'polypeptide(L)'
;MSKWLLVDGFNLIYRCYFAMPELTRADGFPTGALHGWVKSLWKLADQEKPEATLVFFDLDGAQDRLALHPDYKAHREEMPEALQKQIEPVKLLTRAMGLVGIEQSGVESDDLLAAQAVAFANAGHEVIIVSSDKDFAQIVGEKIKMMLPPPTANPKLGWRLLDAAGVTEKFGVPPAQIAEYLALVGDTSDNIPGINGVGPKTAAKWLAEWGSLEAIIAHAAELKPERFREPVAAEAEKLRRNLKLTTLNLSLPTVAAAKTAPQVGELLRLLESYEMRSTLAEARARYQQAELF
;
A
#
# COMPACT_ATOMS: atom_id res chain seq x y z
N MET A 1 16.70 6.14 -17.55
CA MET A 1 15.91 5.25 -16.68
C MET A 1 15.65 6.05 -15.43
N SER A 2 14.41 6.41 -15.16
CA SER A 2 14.03 7.22 -13.99
C SER A 2 13.40 6.31 -12.92
N LYS A 3 13.48 6.74 -11.66
CA LYS A 3 12.89 6.05 -10.52
C LYS A 3 11.64 6.80 -10.07
N TRP A 4 10.55 6.08 -9.85
CA TRP A 4 9.27 6.61 -9.41
C TRP A 4 8.92 6.08 -8.03
N LEU A 5 8.41 6.95 -7.18
CA LEU A 5 7.92 6.58 -5.86
C LEU A 5 6.39 6.66 -5.87
N LEU A 6 5.71 5.54 -5.64
CA LEU A 6 4.25 5.46 -5.57
C LEU A 6 3.86 5.14 -4.13
N VAL A 7 3.11 6.03 -3.51
CA VAL A 7 2.80 5.97 -2.07
C VAL A 7 1.34 5.59 -1.89
N ASP A 8 1.11 4.52 -1.17
CA ASP A 8 -0.19 4.17 -0.60
C ASP A 8 -0.47 5.14 0.55
N GLY A 9 -1.36 6.09 0.27
CA GLY A 9 -1.62 7.24 1.14
C GLY A 9 -2.15 6.83 2.50
N PHE A 10 -3.22 6.02 2.52
CA PHE A 10 -3.83 5.63 3.79
C PHE A 10 -2.94 4.69 4.60
N ASN A 11 -2.25 3.74 3.98
CA ASN A 11 -1.30 2.87 4.68
C ASN A 11 -0.20 3.70 5.39
N LEU A 12 0.37 4.68 4.69
CA LEU A 12 1.41 5.54 5.27
C LEU A 12 0.84 6.50 6.32
N ILE A 13 -0.36 7.08 6.12
CA ILE A 13 -1.00 7.97 7.10
C ILE A 13 -1.29 7.23 8.41
N TYR A 14 -1.93 6.06 8.34
CA TYR A 14 -2.18 5.22 9.52
C TYR A 14 -0.87 4.89 10.23
N ARG A 15 0.15 4.55 9.45
CA ARG A 15 1.47 4.27 10.00
C ARG A 15 2.05 5.48 10.74
N CYS A 16 1.95 6.67 10.17
CA CYS A 16 2.41 7.90 10.79
C CYS A 16 1.63 8.20 12.08
N TYR A 17 0.30 8.02 12.05
CA TYR A 17 -0.56 8.26 13.20
C TYR A 17 -0.17 7.41 14.42
N PHE A 18 -0.04 6.09 14.22
CA PHE A 18 0.30 5.18 15.33
C PHE A 18 1.79 5.18 15.73
N ALA A 19 2.68 5.71 14.89
CA ALA A 19 4.11 5.76 15.22
C ALA A 19 4.53 7.06 15.90
N MET A 20 3.74 8.13 15.77
CA MET A 20 4.05 9.43 16.36
C MET A 20 3.38 9.58 17.73
N PRO A 21 4.00 10.33 18.66
CA PRO A 21 3.34 10.71 19.90
C PRO A 21 2.12 11.60 19.60
N GLU A 22 1.22 11.72 20.58
CA GLU A 22 0.08 12.64 20.51
C GLU A 22 0.58 14.09 20.53
N LEU A 23 0.75 14.65 19.33
CA LEU A 23 1.09 16.05 19.13
C LEU A 23 -0.16 16.84 18.76
N THR A 24 -0.32 18.01 19.36
CA THR A 24 -1.47 18.88 19.11
C THR A 24 -1.02 20.34 18.96
N ARG A 25 -1.85 21.13 18.26
CA ARG A 25 -1.81 22.60 18.33
C ARG A 25 -2.30 23.09 19.71
N ALA A 26 -2.14 24.37 19.97
CA ALA A 26 -2.60 25.03 21.18
C ALA A 26 -4.13 24.91 21.41
N ASP A 27 -4.92 24.79 20.34
CA ASP A 27 -6.37 24.58 20.37
C ASP A 27 -6.80 23.11 20.49
N GLY A 28 -5.84 22.18 20.64
CA GLY A 28 -6.09 20.74 20.73
C GLY A 28 -6.23 20.01 19.41
N PHE A 29 -6.05 20.68 18.25
CA PHE A 29 -6.10 19.99 16.94
C PHE A 29 -4.92 19.00 16.82
N PRO A 30 -5.16 17.71 16.46
CA PRO A 30 -4.12 16.70 16.36
C PRO A 30 -3.20 16.94 15.16
N THR A 31 -1.88 16.80 15.36
CA THR A 31 -0.87 17.03 14.31
C THR A 31 0.18 15.91 14.18
N GLY A 32 0.08 14.86 14.99
CA GLY A 32 1.07 13.77 14.99
C GLY A 32 1.26 13.12 13.63
N ALA A 33 0.16 12.74 12.96
CA ALA A 33 0.23 12.16 11.63
C ALA A 33 0.82 13.12 10.59
N LEU A 34 0.55 14.42 10.68
CA LEU A 34 1.11 15.45 9.78
C LEU A 34 2.64 15.49 9.87
N HIS A 35 3.18 15.48 11.10
CA HIS A 35 4.64 15.43 11.32
C HIS A 35 5.25 14.15 10.73
N GLY A 36 4.65 12.99 11.03
CA GLY A 36 5.09 11.71 10.52
C GLY A 36 5.07 11.66 9.00
N TRP A 37 4.01 12.18 8.38
CA TRP A 37 3.83 12.25 6.94
C TRP A 37 4.94 13.03 6.24
N VAL A 38 5.11 14.29 6.60
CA VAL A 38 6.12 15.15 5.96
C VAL A 38 7.52 14.59 6.13
N LYS A 39 7.88 14.17 7.35
CA LYS A 39 9.21 13.60 7.64
C LYS A 39 9.47 12.28 6.92
N SER A 40 8.47 11.41 6.81
CA SER A 40 8.59 10.14 6.08
C SER A 40 8.84 10.38 4.60
N LEU A 41 8.08 11.28 3.97
CA LEU A 41 8.23 11.58 2.55
C LEU A 41 9.56 12.28 2.25
N TRP A 42 10.02 13.22 3.08
CA TRP A 42 11.36 13.80 2.93
C TRP A 42 12.46 12.76 3.04
N LYS A 43 12.39 11.89 4.05
CA LYS A 43 13.36 10.81 4.24
C LYS A 43 13.41 9.89 3.03
N LEU A 44 12.25 9.49 2.50
CA LEU A 44 12.17 8.64 1.31
C LEU A 44 12.70 9.35 0.07
N ALA A 45 12.39 10.64 -0.11
CA ALA A 45 12.90 11.43 -1.21
C ALA A 45 14.44 11.57 -1.17
N ASP A 46 15.01 11.77 0.02
CA ASP A 46 16.47 11.86 0.19
C ASP A 46 17.18 10.54 -0.03
N GLN A 47 16.57 9.43 0.41
CA GLN A 47 17.13 8.07 0.29
C GLN A 47 17.03 7.57 -1.15
N GLU A 48 15.86 7.70 -1.78
CA GLU A 48 15.56 7.07 -3.06
C GLU A 48 15.81 8.00 -4.26
N LYS A 49 15.82 9.32 -4.04
CA LYS A 49 16.02 10.36 -5.08
C LYS A 49 15.14 10.11 -6.31
N PRO A 50 13.80 9.98 -6.13
CA PRO A 50 12.91 9.70 -7.24
C PRO A 50 12.81 10.89 -8.20
N GLU A 51 12.50 10.61 -9.47
CA GLU A 51 12.14 11.64 -10.46
C GLU A 51 10.89 12.40 -10.05
N ALA A 52 9.87 11.65 -9.59
CA ALA A 52 8.68 12.20 -8.95
C ALA A 52 8.05 11.18 -7.99
N THR A 53 7.16 11.69 -7.14
CA THR A 53 6.39 10.92 -6.18
C THR A 53 4.90 11.15 -6.42
N LEU A 54 4.14 10.06 -6.57
CA LEU A 54 2.70 10.07 -6.65
C LEU A 54 2.14 9.45 -5.37
N VAL A 55 1.06 10.02 -4.86
CA VAL A 55 0.38 9.55 -3.64
C VAL A 55 -1.05 9.18 -3.98
N PHE A 56 -1.44 7.97 -3.68
CA PHE A 56 -2.77 7.45 -3.97
C PHE A 56 -3.62 7.47 -2.70
N PHE A 57 -4.81 8.06 -2.80
CA PHE A 57 -5.76 8.14 -1.70
C PHE A 57 -7.07 7.46 -2.09
N ASP A 58 -7.64 6.67 -1.17
CA ASP A 58 -9.01 6.21 -1.34
C ASP A 58 -9.99 7.39 -1.22
N LEU A 59 -11.00 7.40 -2.06
CA LEU A 59 -12.07 8.38 -2.01
C LEU A 59 -13.38 7.75 -1.52
N ASP A 60 -13.80 6.69 -2.18
CA ASP A 60 -14.97 5.89 -1.83
C ASP A 60 -14.76 4.45 -2.31
N GLY A 61 -15.39 3.51 -1.63
CA GLY A 61 -15.08 2.09 -1.66
C GLY A 61 -15.10 1.38 -3.02
N ALA A 62 -14.63 0.14 -3.01
CA ALA A 62 -14.53 -0.79 -4.13
C ALA A 62 -15.88 -1.36 -4.52
N GLN A 63 -16.62 -0.71 -5.40
CA GLN A 63 -17.96 -1.16 -5.82
C GLN A 63 -17.94 -2.58 -6.42
N ASP A 64 -16.92 -2.91 -7.23
CA ASP A 64 -16.81 -4.22 -7.87
C ASP A 64 -16.56 -5.34 -6.85
N ARG A 65 -15.72 -5.10 -5.83
CA ARG A 65 -15.47 -6.07 -4.76
C ARG A 65 -16.68 -6.24 -3.85
N LEU A 66 -17.39 -5.17 -3.51
CA LEU A 66 -18.63 -5.23 -2.75
C LEU A 66 -19.75 -5.98 -3.51
N ALA A 67 -19.82 -5.86 -4.83
CA ALA A 67 -20.75 -6.63 -5.65
C ALA A 67 -20.45 -8.14 -5.62
N LEU A 68 -19.17 -8.52 -5.53
CA LEU A 68 -18.73 -9.93 -5.41
C LEU A 68 -18.86 -10.47 -3.98
N HIS A 69 -18.65 -9.62 -2.99
CA HIS A 69 -18.66 -9.98 -1.57
C HIS A 69 -19.20 -8.80 -0.73
N PRO A 70 -20.49 -8.78 -0.39
CA PRO A 70 -21.11 -7.65 0.35
C PRO A 70 -20.45 -7.34 1.70
N ASP A 71 -19.84 -8.34 2.34
CA ASP A 71 -19.13 -8.19 3.61
C ASP A 71 -17.64 -7.83 3.43
N TYR A 72 -17.20 -7.47 2.23
CA TYR A 72 -15.83 -7.06 1.96
C TYR A 72 -15.45 -5.84 2.82
N LYS A 73 -14.36 -5.97 3.57
CA LYS A 73 -13.86 -4.95 4.52
C LYS A 73 -14.86 -4.57 5.66
N ALA A 74 -15.96 -5.32 5.86
CA ALA A 74 -16.98 -4.98 6.85
C ALA A 74 -16.48 -4.99 8.31
N HIS A 75 -15.38 -5.65 8.59
CA HIS A 75 -14.79 -5.73 9.94
C HIS A 75 -13.71 -4.66 10.20
N ARG A 76 -13.46 -3.74 9.25
CA ARG A 76 -12.53 -2.64 9.49
C ARG A 76 -13.08 -1.72 10.57
N GLU A 77 -12.24 -1.44 11.55
CA GLU A 77 -12.55 -0.45 12.58
C GLU A 77 -12.72 0.94 11.95
N GLU A 78 -13.62 1.73 12.52
CA GLU A 78 -13.76 3.13 12.10
C GLU A 78 -12.45 3.88 12.32
N MET A 79 -12.15 4.81 11.40
CA MET A 79 -10.97 5.66 11.52
C MET A 79 -11.08 6.51 12.79
N PRO A 80 -10.04 6.54 13.66
CA PRO A 80 -10.04 7.42 14.83
C PRO A 80 -10.34 8.87 14.45
N GLU A 81 -11.22 9.55 15.17
CA GLU A 81 -11.61 10.94 14.89
C GLU A 81 -10.40 11.88 14.79
N ALA A 82 -9.40 11.68 15.66
CA ALA A 82 -8.16 12.45 15.64
C ALA A 82 -7.34 12.24 14.35
N LEU A 83 -7.42 11.06 13.73
CA LEU A 83 -6.81 10.80 12.44
C LEU A 83 -7.64 11.38 11.29
N GLN A 84 -8.97 11.23 11.35
CA GLN A 84 -9.88 11.75 10.32
C GLN A 84 -9.71 13.26 10.11
N LYS A 85 -9.55 14.02 11.22
CA LYS A 85 -9.26 15.46 11.16
C LYS A 85 -7.96 15.82 10.43
N GLN A 86 -7.01 14.88 10.32
CA GLN A 86 -5.71 15.12 9.70
C GLN A 86 -5.66 14.75 8.21
N ILE A 87 -6.68 14.10 7.64
CA ILE A 87 -6.66 13.62 6.24
C ILE A 87 -6.55 14.79 5.25
N GLU A 88 -7.45 15.78 5.32
CA GLU A 88 -7.39 16.94 4.42
C GLU A 88 -6.11 17.76 4.59
N PRO A 89 -5.63 18.06 5.82
CA PRO A 89 -4.31 18.63 6.04
C PRO A 89 -3.15 17.84 5.38
N VAL A 90 -3.18 16.50 5.44
CA VAL A 90 -2.18 15.65 4.76
C VAL A 90 -2.22 15.85 3.24
N LYS A 91 -3.42 15.89 2.64
CA LYS A 91 -3.58 16.14 1.20
C LYS A 91 -3.08 17.53 0.80
N LEU A 92 -3.32 18.56 1.64
CA LEU A 92 -2.80 19.92 1.44
C LEU A 92 -1.27 19.95 1.51
N LEU A 93 -0.68 19.36 2.54
CA LEU A 93 0.78 19.24 2.69
C LEU A 93 1.41 18.47 1.52
N THR A 94 0.77 17.39 1.07
CA THR A 94 1.22 16.60 -0.09
C THR A 94 1.35 17.50 -1.33
N ARG A 95 0.33 18.28 -1.65
CA ARG A 95 0.35 19.23 -2.77
C ARG A 95 1.41 20.31 -2.60
N ALA A 96 1.49 20.90 -1.40
CA ALA A 96 2.47 21.94 -1.10
C ALA A 96 3.93 21.43 -1.18
N MET A 97 4.17 20.15 -0.88
CA MET A 97 5.46 19.49 -1.08
C MET A 97 5.80 19.23 -2.55
N GLY A 98 4.92 19.55 -3.49
CA GLY A 98 5.11 19.28 -4.92
C GLY A 98 4.89 17.79 -5.26
N LEU A 99 4.06 17.08 -4.52
CA LEU A 99 3.70 15.70 -4.79
C LEU A 99 2.31 15.63 -5.44
N VAL A 100 2.13 14.67 -6.34
CA VAL A 100 0.86 14.50 -7.05
C VAL A 100 -0.05 13.57 -6.27
N GLY A 101 -1.14 14.11 -5.72
CA GLY A 101 -2.21 13.31 -5.12
C GLY A 101 -3.16 12.77 -6.18
N ILE A 102 -3.46 11.48 -6.14
CA ILE A 102 -4.36 10.78 -7.05
C ILE A 102 -5.46 10.13 -6.22
N GLU A 103 -6.71 10.38 -6.62
CA GLU A 103 -7.89 9.78 -6.05
C GLU A 103 -8.95 9.63 -7.15
N GLN A 104 -9.74 8.57 -7.12
CA GLN A 104 -10.80 8.32 -8.07
C GLN A 104 -11.98 7.63 -7.37
N SER A 105 -13.19 8.12 -7.61
CA SER A 105 -14.43 7.54 -7.09
C SER A 105 -14.70 6.16 -7.68
N GLY A 106 -15.22 5.25 -6.86
CA GLY A 106 -15.69 3.93 -7.27
C GLY A 106 -14.62 2.86 -7.43
N VAL A 107 -13.33 3.22 -7.26
CA VAL A 107 -12.22 2.27 -7.35
C VAL A 107 -11.30 2.41 -6.13
N GLU A 108 -10.62 1.33 -5.76
CA GLU A 108 -9.64 1.37 -4.67
C GLU A 108 -8.33 2.02 -5.12
N SER A 109 -7.70 2.78 -4.23
CA SER A 109 -6.40 3.39 -4.47
C SER A 109 -5.32 2.35 -4.79
N ASP A 110 -5.43 1.14 -4.24
CA ASP A 110 -4.50 0.04 -4.45
C ASP A 110 -4.48 -0.42 -5.91
N ASP A 111 -5.66 -0.52 -6.55
CA ASP A 111 -5.78 -0.86 -7.95
C ASP A 111 -5.23 0.25 -8.86
N LEU A 112 -5.50 1.53 -8.53
CA LEU A 112 -4.93 2.68 -9.26
C LEU A 112 -3.41 2.71 -9.15
N LEU A 113 -2.88 2.51 -7.94
CA LEU A 113 -1.44 2.49 -7.69
C LEU A 113 -0.79 1.33 -8.44
N ALA A 114 -1.38 0.13 -8.39
CA ALA A 114 -0.85 -1.05 -9.06
C ALA A 114 -0.83 -0.89 -10.59
N ALA A 115 -1.92 -0.39 -11.18
CA ALA A 115 -2.00 -0.10 -12.62
C ALA A 115 -0.91 0.91 -13.04
N GLN A 116 -0.74 1.98 -12.26
CA GLN A 116 0.31 2.99 -12.50
C GLN A 116 1.71 2.40 -12.38
N ALA A 117 1.97 1.56 -11.36
CA ALA A 117 3.25 0.91 -11.15
C ALA A 117 3.64 0.03 -12.36
N VAL A 118 2.70 -0.79 -12.83
CA VAL A 118 2.91 -1.66 -13.99
C VAL A 118 3.12 -0.85 -15.27
N ALA A 119 2.36 0.22 -15.48
CA ALA A 119 2.52 1.10 -16.64
C ALA A 119 3.92 1.74 -16.68
N PHE A 120 4.43 2.24 -15.54
CA PHE A 120 5.77 2.80 -15.46
C PHE A 120 6.86 1.75 -15.66
N ALA A 121 6.72 0.56 -15.08
CA ALA A 121 7.65 -0.54 -15.28
C ALA A 121 7.73 -0.96 -16.75
N ASN A 122 6.58 -1.05 -17.44
CA ASN A 122 6.48 -1.35 -18.87
C ASN A 122 7.12 -0.26 -19.74
N ALA A 123 7.05 1.01 -19.30
CA ALA A 123 7.74 2.13 -19.94
C ALA A 123 9.26 2.14 -19.66
N GLY A 124 9.78 1.21 -18.89
CA GLY A 124 11.20 1.05 -18.64
C GLY A 124 11.72 1.75 -17.39
N HIS A 125 10.84 2.27 -16.52
CA HIS A 125 11.20 2.94 -15.29
C HIS A 125 11.35 1.98 -14.11
N GLU A 126 12.12 2.36 -13.09
CA GLU A 126 12.12 1.71 -11.79
C GLU A 126 10.98 2.28 -10.93
N VAL A 127 10.27 1.42 -10.22
CA VAL A 127 9.15 1.79 -9.37
C VAL A 127 9.36 1.27 -7.95
N ILE A 128 9.18 2.13 -6.97
CA ILE A 128 9.13 1.77 -5.57
C ILE A 128 7.74 2.08 -5.03
N ILE A 129 7.02 1.06 -4.61
CA ILE A 129 5.73 1.16 -3.94
C ILE A 129 5.95 1.28 -2.44
N VAL A 130 5.51 2.38 -1.85
CA VAL A 130 5.59 2.61 -0.39
C VAL A 130 4.29 2.14 0.25
N SER A 131 4.28 0.91 0.71
CA SER A 131 3.16 0.29 1.43
C SER A 131 3.61 -0.95 2.21
N SER A 132 2.90 -1.28 3.27
CA SER A 132 2.99 -2.58 3.97
C SER A 132 1.93 -3.57 3.50
N ASP A 133 1.03 -3.16 2.60
CA ASP A 133 -0.01 -4.03 2.09
C ASP A 133 0.58 -5.16 1.26
N LYS A 134 0.16 -6.40 1.61
CA LYS A 134 0.67 -7.61 0.99
C LYS A 134 0.18 -7.80 -0.45
N ASP A 135 -0.92 -7.13 -0.81
CA ASP A 135 -1.51 -7.29 -2.12
C ASP A 135 -0.60 -6.76 -3.23
N PHE A 136 0.18 -5.71 -2.95
CA PHE A 136 1.19 -5.22 -3.90
C PHE A 136 2.33 -6.21 -4.17
N ALA A 137 2.51 -7.24 -3.33
CA ALA A 137 3.51 -8.28 -3.60
C ALA A 137 3.24 -9.04 -4.90
N GLN A 138 1.99 -9.01 -5.43
CA GLN A 138 1.60 -9.63 -6.72
C GLN A 138 2.38 -9.05 -7.91
N ILE A 139 2.71 -7.77 -7.86
CA ILE A 139 3.30 -7.03 -8.98
C ILE A 139 4.79 -6.74 -8.77
N VAL A 140 5.37 -7.23 -7.69
CA VAL A 140 6.83 -7.11 -7.44
C VAL A 140 7.60 -7.90 -8.49
N GLY A 141 8.63 -7.29 -9.04
CA GLY A 141 9.44 -7.90 -10.09
C GLY A 141 10.79 -7.20 -10.25
N GLU A 142 11.36 -7.30 -11.44
CA GLU A 142 12.67 -6.69 -11.73
C GLU A 142 12.65 -5.17 -11.53
N LYS A 143 11.60 -4.49 -12.00
CA LYS A 143 11.47 -3.03 -11.99
C LYS A 143 10.56 -2.49 -10.89
N ILE A 144 9.75 -3.33 -10.27
CA ILE A 144 8.83 -2.93 -9.20
C ILE A 144 9.28 -3.56 -7.90
N LYS A 145 9.50 -2.75 -6.88
CA LYS A 145 9.83 -3.17 -5.52
C LYS A 145 8.92 -2.50 -4.52
N MET A 146 8.75 -3.08 -3.35
CA MET A 146 8.03 -2.45 -2.25
C MET A 146 9.01 -1.87 -1.23
N MET A 147 8.69 -0.70 -0.70
CA MET A 147 9.35 -0.09 0.45
C MET A 147 8.44 -0.23 1.65
N LEU A 148 8.78 -1.17 2.52
CA LEU A 148 8.03 -1.45 3.73
C LEU A 148 8.38 -0.41 4.80
N PRO A 149 7.38 0.27 5.39
CA PRO A 149 7.63 1.17 6.51
C PRO A 149 8.17 0.42 7.73
N PRO A 150 8.86 1.13 8.65
CA PRO A 150 9.36 0.53 9.87
C PRO A 150 8.24 -0.15 10.67
N PRO A 151 8.37 -1.37 11.18
CA PRO A 151 7.33 -2.01 11.99
C PRO A 151 7.05 -1.21 13.27
N THR A 152 5.78 -1.10 13.70
CA THR A 152 5.42 -0.39 14.95
C THR A 152 6.09 -1.02 16.16
N ALA A 153 6.14 -2.35 16.20
CA ALA A 153 6.77 -3.09 17.30
C ALA A 153 8.30 -2.92 17.35
N ASN A 154 8.95 -2.60 16.23
CA ASN A 154 10.40 -2.38 16.17
C ASN A 154 10.77 -1.32 15.13
N PRO A 155 10.59 -0.02 15.43
CA PRO A 155 10.91 1.08 14.49
C PRO A 155 12.40 1.16 14.12
N LYS A 156 13.29 0.55 14.92
CA LYS A 156 14.74 0.55 14.67
C LYS A 156 15.13 -0.22 13.41
N LEU A 157 14.27 -1.13 12.91
CA LEU A 157 14.50 -1.83 11.65
C LEU A 157 14.50 -0.89 10.44
N GLY A 158 13.95 0.32 10.57
CA GLY A 158 13.92 1.30 9.49
C GLY A 158 13.06 0.86 8.30
N TRP A 159 13.19 1.58 7.21
CA TRP A 159 12.58 1.26 5.92
C TRP A 159 13.29 0.08 5.28
N ARG A 160 12.54 -0.83 4.69
CA ARG A 160 13.09 -2.07 4.12
C ARG A 160 12.55 -2.29 2.72
N LEU A 161 13.46 -2.51 1.78
CA LEU A 161 13.11 -2.85 0.42
C LEU A 161 12.74 -4.34 0.34
N LEU A 162 11.62 -4.65 -0.33
CA LEU A 162 11.15 -6.00 -0.61
C LEU A 162 11.13 -6.20 -2.13
N ASP A 163 11.97 -7.07 -2.61
CA ASP A 163 12.03 -7.53 -3.99
C ASP A 163 11.37 -8.90 -4.19
N ALA A 164 11.43 -9.47 -5.38
CA ALA A 164 10.81 -10.76 -5.70
C ALA A 164 11.37 -11.92 -4.86
N ALA A 165 12.66 -11.88 -4.53
CA ALA A 165 13.26 -12.90 -3.66
C ALA A 165 12.74 -12.77 -2.23
N GLY A 166 12.66 -11.55 -1.72
CA GLY A 166 12.08 -11.25 -0.42
C GLY A 166 10.58 -11.59 -0.32
N VAL A 167 9.81 -11.42 -1.40
CA VAL A 167 8.41 -11.90 -1.47
C VAL A 167 8.38 -13.42 -1.32
N THR A 168 9.21 -14.13 -2.07
CA THR A 168 9.26 -15.60 -2.01
C THR A 168 9.70 -16.09 -0.63
N GLU A 169 10.68 -15.45 0.00
CA GLU A 169 11.11 -15.76 1.36
C GLU A 169 9.97 -15.54 2.38
N LYS A 170 9.25 -14.42 2.25
CA LYS A 170 8.20 -14.02 3.19
C LYS A 170 6.94 -14.89 3.10
N PHE A 171 6.48 -15.20 1.88
CA PHE A 171 5.19 -15.85 1.64
C PHE A 171 5.32 -17.32 1.25
N GLY A 172 6.51 -17.78 0.85
CA GLY A 172 6.76 -19.14 0.36
C GLY A 172 6.30 -19.36 -1.10
N VAL A 173 5.84 -18.31 -1.78
CA VAL A 173 5.40 -18.32 -3.19
C VAL A 173 5.99 -17.13 -3.94
N PRO A 174 6.24 -17.24 -5.25
CA PRO A 174 6.69 -16.11 -6.06
C PRO A 174 5.58 -15.05 -6.21
N PRO A 175 5.92 -13.80 -6.57
CA PRO A 175 4.96 -12.71 -6.76
C PRO A 175 3.73 -13.08 -7.58
N ALA A 176 3.91 -13.77 -8.70
CA ALA A 176 2.81 -14.16 -9.58
C ALA A 176 1.75 -15.09 -8.95
N GLN A 177 2.06 -15.71 -7.81
CA GLN A 177 1.14 -16.61 -7.10
C GLN A 177 0.54 -15.99 -5.82
N ILE A 178 0.83 -14.72 -5.52
CA ILE A 178 0.36 -14.07 -4.28
C ILE A 178 -1.18 -13.99 -4.24
N ALA A 179 -1.84 -13.63 -5.35
CA ALA A 179 -3.31 -13.58 -5.38
C ALA A 179 -3.95 -14.96 -5.10
N GLU A 180 -3.42 -16.02 -5.71
CA GLU A 180 -3.88 -17.39 -5.48
C GLU A 180 -3.58 -17.88 -4.06
N TYR A 181 -2.41 -17.51 -3.53
CA TYR A 181 -2.04 -17.79 -2.15
C TYR A 181 -3.04 -17.13 -1.18
N LEU A 182 -3.38 -15.85 -1.38
CA LEU A 182 -4.36 -15.14 -0.56
C LEU A 182 -5.78 -15.72 -0.72
N ALA A 183 -6.15 -16.15 -1.91
CA ALA A 183 -7.44 -16.82 -2.13
C ALA A 183 -7.58 -18.11 -1.29
N LEU A 184 -6.48 -18.87 -1.12
CA LEU A 184 -6.45 -20.12 -0.34
C LEU A 184 -6.42 -19.86 1.17
N VAL A 185 -5.53 -18.96 1.63
CA VAL A 185 -5.31 -18.65 3.06
C VAL A 185 -6.41 -17.75 3.60
N GLY A 186 -6.98 -16.90 2.74
CA GLY A 186 -7.88 -15.82 3.10
C GLY A 186 -7.13 -14.54 3.47
N ASP A 187 -7.90 -13.48 3.64
CA ASP A 187 -7.46 -12.18 4.09
C ASP A 187 -8.38 -11.63 5.16
N THR A 188 -7.93 -11.66 6.40
CA THR A 188 -8.72 -11.16 7.54
C THR A 188 -8.89 -9.65 7.52
N SER A 189 -7.92 -8.89 6.97
CA SER A 189 -8.02 -7.43 6.85
C SER A 189 -9.11 -7.00 5.88
N ASP A 190 -9.38 -7.82 4.88
CA ASP A 190 -10.41 -7.57 3.87
C ASP A 190 -11.66 -8.44 4.03
N ASN A 191 -11.73 -9.17 5.13
CA ASN A 191 -12.84 -10.10 5.43
C ASN A 191 -13.05 -11.14 4.34
N ILE A 192 -11.97 -11.66 3.76
CA ILE A 192 -11.98 -12.72 2.75
C ILE A 192 -11.67 -14.06 3.45
N PRO A 193 -12.65 -14.95 3.65
CA PRO A 193 -12.42 -16.23 4.29
C PRO A 193 -11.77 -17.22 3.33
N GLY A 194 -10.56 -17.73 3.67
CA GLY A 194 -9.92 -18.85 2.98
C GLY A 194 -10.56 -20.20 3.27
N ILE A 195 -9.85 -21.28 2.96
CA ILE A 195 -10.23 -22.64 3.39
C ILE A 195 -9.87 -22.83 4.85
N ASN A 196 -10.84 -23.22 5.64
CA ASN A 196 -10.64 -23.40 7.09
C ASN A 196 -9.47 -24.37 7.39
N GLY A 197 -8.51 -23.87 8.17
CA GLY A 197 -7.32 -24.63 8.57
C GLY A 197 -6.20 -24.70 7.51
N VAL A 198 -6.38 -24.10 6.33
CA VAL A 198 -5.32 -23.90 5.36
C VAL A 198 -4.53 -22.64 5.73
N GLY A 199 -3.31 -22.86 6.18
CA GLY A 199 -2.38 -21.78 6.52
C GLY A 199 -1.31 -21.58 5.45
N PRO A 200 -0.42 -20.58 5.65
CA PRO A 200 0.64 -20.20 4.73
C PRO A 200 1.45 -21.35 4.15
N LYS A 201 1.92 -22.26 4.99
CA LYS A 201 2.76 -23.40 4.57
C LYS A 201 2.01 -24.39 3.68
N THR A 202 0.72 -24.60 3.95
CA THR A 202 -0.10 -25.54 3.16
C THR A 202 -0.40 -24.94 1.79
N ALA A 203 -0.81 -23.69 1.74
CA ALA A 203 -1.09 -22.98 0.49
C ALA A 203 0.16 -22.90 -0.39
N ALA A 204 1.30 -22.50 0.17
CA ALA A 204 2.56 -22.43 -0.57
C ALA A 204 3.00 -23.80 -1.12
N LYS A 205 2.85 -24.87 -0.31
CA LYS A 205 3.15 -26.24 -0.77
C LYS A 205 2.27 -26.65 -1.94
N TRP A 206 0.97 -26.39 -1.86
CA TRP A 206 0.05 -26.74 -2.94
C TRP A 206 0.32 -25.96 -4.22
N LEU A 207 0.58 -24.65 -4.11
CA LEU A 207 0.95 -23.83 -5.26
C LEU A 207 2.27 -24.27 -5.90
N ALA A 208 3.24 -24.68 -5.10
CA ALA A 208 4.50 -25.24 -5.62
C ALA A 208 4.30 -26.60 -6.32
N GLU A 209 3.37 -27.43 -5.84
CA GLU A 209 3.09 -28.77 -6.39
C GLU A 209 2.21 -28.71 -7.64
N TRP A 210 1.16 -27.89 -7.61
CA TRP A 210 0.11 -27.85 -8.65
C TRP A 210 0.19 -26.61 -9.56
N GLY A 211 0.95 -25.62 -9.22
CA GLY A 211 1.22 -24.42 -10.02
C GLY A 211 0.15 -23.34 -9.98
N SER A 212 -1.14 -23.67 -9.82
CA SER A 212 -2.23 -22.68 -9.81
C SER A 212 -3.42 -23.11 -8.94
N LEU A 213 -4.26 -22.15 -8.57
CA LEU A 213 -5.50 -22.40 -7.83
C LEU A 213 -6.45 -23.34 -8.60
N GLU A 214 -6.60 -23.14 -9.89
CA GLU A 214 -7.47 -24.01 -10.71
C GLU A 214 -6.95 -25.45 -10.77
N ALA A 215 -5.63 -25.64 -10.84
CA ALA A 215 -5.04 -26.97 -10.78
C ALA A 215 -5.24 -27.62 -9.40
N ILE A 216 -5.12 -26.85 -8.31
CA ILE A 216 -5.41 -27.31 -6.95
C ILE A 216 -6.87 -27.77 -6.83
N ILE A 217 -7.82 -27.00 -7.38
CA ILE A 217 -9.25 -27.35 -7.38
C ILE A 217 -9.48 -28.63 -8.23
N ALA A 218 -8.89 -28.72 -9.41
CA ALA A 218 -9.04 -29.86 -10.30
C ALA A 218 -8.49 -31.17 -9.70
N HIS A 219 -7.43 -31.08 -8.90
CA HIS A 219 -6.79 -32.20 -8.21
C HIS A 219 -7.15 -32.30 -6.70
N ALA A 220 -8.30 -31.75 -6.31
CA ALA A 220 -8.72 -31.72 -4.91
C ALA A 220 -8.69 -33.12 -4.25
N ALA A 221 -9.04 -34.19 -4.98
CA ALA A 221 -9.01 -35.57 -4.49
C ALA A 221 -7.60 -36.10 -4.16
N GLU A 222 -6.55 -35.45 -4.65
CA GLU A 222 -5.16 -35.87 -4.48
C GLU A 222 -4.43 -35.07 -3.39
N LEU A 223 -5.06 -33.99 -2.91
CA LEU A 223 -4.45 -33.08 -1.94
C LEU A 223 -4.03 -33.76 -0.62
N LYS A 224 -2.95 -33.28 -0.07
CA LYS A 224 -2.47 -33.66 1.27
C LYS A 224 -2.31 -32.41 2.15
N PRO A 225 -2.75 -32.44 3.41
CA PRO A 225 -3.45 -33.55 4.11
C PRO A 225 -4.84 -33.86 3.56
N GLU A 226 -5.25 -35.13 3.61
CA GLU A 226 -6.51 -35.63 3.01
C GLU A 226 -7.76 -34.90 3.52
N ARG A 227 -7.75 -34.39 4.74
CA ARG A 227 -8.84 -33.62 5.35
C ARG A 227 -9.26 -32.37 4.55
N PHE A 228 -8.43 -31.91 3.61
CA PHE A 228 -8.72 -30.72 2.81
C PHE A 228 -9.31 -31.07 1.44
N ARG A 229 -9.36 -32.35 1.05
CA ARG A 229 -9.86 -32.78 -0.26
C ARG A 229 -11.30 -32.35 -0.49
N GLU A 230 -12.16 -32.71 0.46
CA GLU A 230 -13.59 -32.39 0.39
C GLU A 230 -13.84 -30.88 0.57
N PRO A 231 -13.26 -30.15 1.54
CA PRO A 231 -13.41 -28.70 1.63
C PRO A 231 -12.99 -27.95 0.36
N VAL A 232 -11.86 -28.28 -0.26
CA VAL A 232 -11.39 -27.61 -1.47
C VAL A 232 -12.34 -27.88 -2.65
N ALA A 233 -12.80 -29.12 -2.81
CA ALA A 233 -13.75 -29.47 -3.86
C ALA A 233 -15.12 -28.78 -3.67
N ALA A 234 -15.63 -28.77 -2.43
CA ALA A 234 -16.93 -28.19 -2.09
C ALA A 234 -16.93 -26.64 -2.17
N GLU A 235 -15.80 -26.01 -1.85
CA GLU A 235 -15.67 -24.55 -1.82
C GLU A 235 -15.00 -23.96 -3.09
N ALA A 236 -14.94 -24.70 -4.18
CA ALA A 236 -14.27 -24.28 -5.44
C ALA A 236 -14.75 -22.91 -5.94
N GLU A 237 -16.06 -22.66 -5.95
CA GLU A 237 -16.63 -21.37 -6.38
C GLU A 237 -16.26 -20.23 -5.43
N LYS A 238 -16.20 -20.49 -4.13
CA LYS A 238 -15.71 -19.52 -3.15
C LYS A 238 -14.24 -19.18 -3.41
N LEU A 239 -13.41 -20.15 -3.70
CA LEU A 239 -11.99 -19.92 -4.02
C LEU A 239 -11.82 -19.08 -5.29
N ARG A 240 -12.60 -19.35 -6.34
CA ARG A 240 -12.61 -18.54 -7.56
C ARG A 240 -13.05 -17.10 -7.30
N ARG A 241 -14.08 -16.92 -6.47
CA ARG A 241 -14.49 -15.59 -6.01
C ARG A 241 -13.39 -14.91 -5.21
N ASN A 242 -12.76 -15.60 -4.28
CA ASN A 242 -11.65 -15.07 -3.49
C ASN A 242 -10.49 -14.62 -4.39
N LEU A 243 -10.13 -15.41 -5.41
CA LEU A 243 -9.10 -15.02 -6.36
C LEU A 243 -9.43 -13.70 -7.06
N LYS A 244 -10.70 -13.50 -7.46
CA LYS A 244 -11.14 -12.21 -8.03
C LYS A 244 -11.02 -11.05 -7.03
N LEU A 245 -11.32 -11.30 -5.75
CA LEU A 245 -11.23 -10.29 -4.69
C LEU A 245 -9.80 -9.90 -4.36
N THR A 246 -8.87 -10.87 -4.38
CA THR A 246 -7.46 -10.67 -4.04
C THR A 246 -6.60 -10.22 -5.23
N THR A 247 -7.11 -10.30 -6.46
CA THR A 247 -6.37 -9.87 -7.66
C THR A 247 -6.51 -8.36 -7.87
N LEU A 248 -5.37 -7.68 -8.01
CA LEU A 248 -5.34 -6.25 -8.33
C LEU A 248 -5.80 -5.98 -9.77
N ASN A 249 -6.64 -4.96 -9.95
CA ASN A 249 -7.09 -4.54 -11.26
C ASN A 249 -6.06 -3.64 -11.95
N LEU A 250 -5.27 -4.21 -12.83
CA LEU A 250 -4.20 -3.51 -13.56
C LEU A 250 -4.69 -2.78 -14.83
N SER A 251 -5.99 -2.85 -15.15
CA SER A 251 -6.56 -2.26 -16.37
C SER A 251 -7.09 -0.84 -16.18
N LEU A 252 -6.92 -0.26 -14.99
CA LEU A 252 -7.38 1.08 -14.69
C LEU A 252 -6.57 2.16 -15.45
N PRO A 253 -7.20 3.32 -15.73
CA PRO A 253 -6.50 4.44 -16.36
C PRO A 253 -5.32 4.91 -15.52
N THR A 254 -4.22 5.22 -16.20
CA THR A 254 -3.03 5.77 -15.59
C THR A 254 -2.91 7.27 -15.88
N VAL A 255 -2.28 8.00 -14.97
CA VAL A 255 -2.04 9.43 -15.17
C VAL A 255 -0.65 9.66 -15.78
N ALA A 256 -0.54 10.67 -16.63
CA ALA A 256 0.75 11.16 -17.04
C ALA A 256 1.46 11.77 -15.82
N ALA A 257 2.57 11.18 -15.45
CA ALA A 257 3.31 11.68 -14.30
C ALA A 257 4.01 12.97 -14.65
N ALA A 258 3.65 14.03 -13.97
CA ALA A 258 4.34 15.31 -14.05
C ALA A 258 5.13 15.52 -12.75
N LYS A 259 6.39 15.92 -12.91
CA LYS A 259 7.17 16.44 -11.80
C LYS A 259 6.63 17.84 -11.48
N THR A 260 6.17 18.03 -10.26
CA THR A 260 5.72 19.32 -9.78
C THR A 260 6.74 19.91 -8.81
N ALA A 261 6.96 21.21 -8.87
CA ALA A 261 7.85 21.88 -7.92
C ALA A 261 7.15 22.08 -6.58
N PRO A 262 7.87 22.00 -5.46
CA PRO A 262 7.32 22.35 -4.15
C PRO A 262 6.85 23.81 -4.12
N GLN A 263 5.68 24.04 -3.53
CA GLN A 263 5.12 25.36 -3.27
C GLN A 263 5.64 25.82 -1.89
N VAL A 264 6.91 26.21 -1.80
CA VAL A 264 7.62 26.43 -0.56
C VAL A 264 6.90 27.40 0.38
N GLY A 265 6.43 28.53 -0.15
CA GLY A 265 5.68 29.52 0.65
C GLY A 265 4.42 28.93 1.27
N GLU A 266 3.65 28.15 0.51
CA GLU A 266 2.43 27.49 0.99
C GLU A 266 2.76 26.39 2.00
N LEU A 267 3.81 25.60 1.76
CA LEU A 267 4.26 24.58 2.69
C LEU A 267 4.65 25.21 4.04
N LEU A 268 5.44 26.28 4.05
CA LEU A 268 5.84 26.96 5.28
C LEU A 268 4.62 27.54 6.03
N ARG A 269 3.67 28.15 5.28
CA ARG A 269 2.42 28.68 5.85
C ARG A 269 1.57 27.57 6.50
N LEU A 270 1.43 26.41 5.83
CA LEU A 270 0.70 25.26 6.38
C LEU A 270 1.39 24.71 7.64
N LEU A 271 2.71 24.50 7.60
CA LEU A 271 3.47 24.02 8.76
C LEU A 271 3.37 24.98 9.96
N GLU A 272 3.34 26.28 9.72
CA GLU A 272 3.16 27.30 10.75
C GLU A 272 1.73 27.27 11.31
N SER A 273 0.71 27.20 10.44
CA SER A 273 -0.71 27.15 10.82
C SER A 273 -1.09 25.92 11.64
N TYR A 274 -0.39 24.80 11.41
CA TYR A 274 -0.52 23.59 12.21
C TYR A 274 0.45 23.54 13.39
N GLU A 275 1.16 24.63 13.70
CA GLU A 275 2.13 24.76 14.81
C GLU A 275 3.22 23.66 14.80
N MET A 276 3.60 23.19 13.62
CA MET A 276 4.56 22.12 13.42
C MET A 276 6.01 22.64 13.52
N ARG A 277 6.39 23.23 14.67
CA ARG A 277 7.62 24.03 14.86
C ARG A 277 8.89 23.31 14.43
N SER A 278 9.09 22.05 14.82
CA SER A 278 10.29 21.28 14.44
C SER A 278 10.35 20.98 12.95
N THR A 279 9.23 20.63 12.34
CA THR A 279 9.12 20.35 10.89
C THR A 279 9.23 21.64 10.09
N LEU A 280 8.70 22.77 10.59
CA LEU A 280 8.87 24.10 9.99
C LEU A 280 10.34 24.54 9.95
N ALA A 281 11.08 24.34 11.06
CA ALA A 281 12.51 24.63 11.10
C ALA A 281 13.30 23.80 10.08
N GLU A 282 12.99 22.50 9.98
CA GLU A 282 13.59 21.59 9.00
C GLU A 282 13.23 21.99 7.55
N ALA A 283 11.97 22.38 7.30
CA ALA A 283 11.54 22.87 6.00
C ALA A 283 12.32 24.13 5.56
N ARG A 284 12.46 25.10 6.46
CA ARG A 284 13.24 26.30 6.18
C ARG A 284 14.69 25.97 5.82
N ALA A 285 15.34 25.12 6.58
CA ALA A 285 16.71 24.68 6.30
C ALA A 285 16.80 23.94 4.96
N ARG A 286 15.83 23.06 4.66
CA ARG A 286 15.81 22.25 3.43
C ARG A 286 15.64 23.09 2.17
N TYR A 287 14.72 24.05 2.18
CA TYR A 287 14.37 24.83 0.99
C TYR A 287 15.18 26.14 0.82
N GLN A 288 15.73 26.70 1.90
CA GLN A 288 16.70 27.81 1.79
C GLN A 288 18.00 27.40 1.10
N GLN A 289 18.43 26.14 1.26
CA GLN A 289 19.59 25.62 0.54
C GLN A 289 19.31 25.40 -0.96
N ALA A 290 18.06 25.15 -1.34
CA ALA A 290 17.69 24.95 -2.75
C ALA A 290 17.63 26.26 -3.57
N GLU A 291 17.51 27.43 -2.92
CA GLU A 291 17.56 28.74 -3.58
C GLU A 291 18.97 29.25 -3.86
N LEU A 292 20.00 28.57 -3.32
CA LEU A 292 21.41 28.95 -3.47
C LEU A 292 22.13 28.22 -4.63
N PHE A 293 21.43 27.35 -5.34
CA PHE A 293 21.94 26.60 -6.49
C PHE A 293 20.97 26.65 -7.68
#